data_7b4b63936decd61bf9bc61b7baf0cc9f
#
_entry.id   7b4b63936decd61bf9bc61b7baf0cc9f
#
_cell.length_a   1.000
_cell.length_b   1.000
_cell.length_c   1.000
_cell.angle_alpha   90.00
_cell.angle_beta   90.00
_cell.angle_gamma   90.00
#
_symmetry.space_group_name_H-M   'P 1'
#
loop_
_entity.id
_entity.type
_entity.pdbx_description
1 polymer ?
#
loop_
_entity_poly.entity_id
_entity_poly.type
_entity_poly.pdbx_seq_one_letter_code
_entity_poly.pdbx_strand_id
1 'polypeptide(L)'
;MCIRDRKVPKHIKTSLAPGSRVVTEYLTKTGLLPYLEKLGFDVAAYGCTTCIGNAGDLTPDLNDVITSNDLVCSAVLSGNRNFEARIHPNIKANFLASPPLVVAYALAGTVTRDLMTEPVGRGKNGDIWLGDIWPTTEEVESLLKYALDPKAFEANYGQVKSNPGKLWENIKGVNGDTYNWPDSTYIAEPPFFDGFGMTPGAMPTVKNARALGVFGDSVTTDHISPAGSIKETSPAGKWLKEHGVMKADFNSYGSRRGNHEIMMRGTFANVRIKNLMIPAAADGSRFEGGETLFQPSGEQMSIYDAAMKYVAAGTPTVVFGGEEYGTGSSLSLIHI
;
A
#
# COMPACT_ATOMS: atom_id res chain seq x y z
N MET A 1 14.32 -9.75 31.91
CA MET A 1 14.12 -10.79 30.91
C MET A 1 14.72 -10.38 29.54
N CYS A 2 15.42 -11.28 28.86
CA CYS A 2 16.42 -10.88 27.90
C CYS A 2 15.95 -10.82 26.43
N ILE A 3 15.09 -9.87 26.12
CA ILE A 3 14.99 -9.37 24.72
C ILE A 3 16.31 -8.70 24.30
N ARG A 4 17.15 -8.33 25.27
CA ARG A 4 18.43 -7.61 25.04
C ARG A 4 19.39 -8.30 24.08
N ASP A 5 19.37 -9.63 23.98
CA ASP A 5 20.35 -10.41 23.22
C ASP A 5 19.75 -11.05 21.95
N ARG A 6 18.46 -10.86 21.68
CA ARG A 6 17.81 -11.37 20.48
C ARG A 6 17.82 -10.38 19.35
N LYS A 7 18.06 -10.91 18.18
CA LYS A 7 17.92 -10.17 16.90
C LYS A 7 16.87 -10.86 16.06
N VAL A 8 16.07 -10.07 15.40
CA VAL A 8 15.21 -10.59 14.33
C VAL A 8 16.13 -11.18 13.23
N PRO A 9 15.80 -12.34 12.65
CA PRO A 9 16.60 -12.93 11.58
C PRO A 9 16.78 -11.95 10.41
N LYS A 10 17.94 -11.96 9.76
CA LYS A 10 18.30 -11.00 8.70
C LYS A 10 17.38 -11.03 7.47
N HIS A 11 16.70 -12.15 7.23
CA HIS A 11 15.73 -12.30 6.14
C HIS A 11 14.35 -11.74 6.48
N ILE A 12 14.14 -11.24 7.69
CA ILE A 12 12.89 -10.60 8.11
C ILE A 12 13.06 -9.08 8.04
N LYS A 13 12.25 -8.43 7.22
CA LYS A 13 12.12 -6.99 7.20
C LYS A 13 11.12 -6.56 8.28
N THR A 14 11.51 -5.63 9.12
CA THR A 14 10.64 -5.01 10.14
C THR A 14 10.45 -3.53 9.85
N SER A 15 9.34 -2.97 10.29
CA SER A 15 9.07 -1.53 10.25
C SER A 15 8.03 -1.16 11.29
N LEU A 16 8.10 0.07 11.81
CA LEU A 16 7.14 0.63 12.75
C LEU A 16 6.49 1.86 12.11
N ALA A 17 5.16 1.85 12.02
CA ALA A 17 4.38 3.00 11.58
C ALA A 17 3.31 3.33 12.63
N PRO A 18 3.66 4.13 13.65
CA PRO A 18 2.72 4.53 14.69
C PRO A 18 1.54 5.31 14.10
N GLY A 19 0.35 5.19 14.70
CA GLY A 19 -0.85 5.91 14.25
C GLY A 19 -0.69 7.44 14.30
N SER A 20 0.13 7.96 15.22
CA SER A 20 0.41 9.38 15.37
C SER A 20 1.71 9.61 16.15
N ARG A 21 2.17 10.87 16.20
CA ARG A 21 3.32 11.28 17.02
C ARG A 21 3.12 11.03 18.52
N VAL A 22 1.89 11.08 18.99
CA VAL A 22 1.56 10.76 20.40
C VAL A 22 1.92 9.31 20.73
N VAL A 23 1.74 8.37 19.80
CA VAL A 23 2.15 6.98 19.96
C VAL A 23 3.67 6.88 20.14
N THR A 24 4.45 7.57 19.32
CA THR A 24 5.91 7.60 19.47
C THR A 24 6.32 8.19 20.82
N GLU A 25 5.63 9.23 21.28
CA GLU A 25 5.90 9.87 22.56
C GLU A 25 5.69 8.90 23.73
N TYR A 26 4.55 8.19 23.79
CA TYR A 26 4.34 7.25 24.88
C TYR A 26 5.24 6.01 24.78
N LEU A 27 5.57 5.54 23.58
CA LEU A 27 6.56 4.47 23.40
C LEU A 27 7.96 4.90 23.91
N THR A 28 8.31 6.16 23.74
CA THR A 28 9.54 6.74 24.28
C THR A 28 9.48 6.87 25.80
N LYS A 29 8.40 7.46 26.35
CA LYS A 29 8.21 7.65 27.80
C LYS A 29 8.15 6.33 28.57
N THR A 30 7.60 5.29 27.98
CA THR A 30 7.56 3.93 28.57
C THR A 30 8.87 3.18 28.40
N GLY A 31 9.84 3.71 27.63
CA GLY A 31 11.11 3.06 27.33
C GLY A 31 10.99 1.88 26.36
N LEU A 32 9.85 1.68 25.69
CA LEU A 32 9.64 0.57 24.73
C LEU A 32 10.30 0.83 23.37
N LEU A 33 10.32 2.10 22.91
CA LEU A 33 10.85 2.44 21.59
C LEU A 33 12.29 1.96 21.36
N PRO A 34 13.26 2.16 22.30
CA PRO A 34 14.63 1.68 22.10
C PRO A 34 14.77 0.15 22.00
N TYR A 35 13.81 -0.61 22.56
CA TYR A 35 13.80 -2.07 22.40
C TYR A 35 13.25 -2.47 21.03
N LEU A 36 12.23 -1.77 20.53
CA LEU A 36 11.70 -1.98 19.18
C LEU A 36 12.77 -1.69 18.12
N GLU A 37 13.48 -0.57 18.25
CA GLU A 37 14.60 -0.20 17.37
C GLU A 37 15.72 -1.26 17.36
N LYS A 38 16.07 -1.83 18.53
CA LYS A 38 17.05 -2.93 18.60
C LYS A 38 16.60 -4.20 17.88
N LEU A 39 15.29 -4.38 17.71
CA LEU A 39 14.71 -5.47 16.93
C LEU A 39 14.53 -5.09 15.44
N GLY A 40 14.94 -3.89 15.05
CA GLY A 40 14.80 -3.37 13.69
C GLY A 40 13.44 -2.77 13.38
N PHE A 41 12.56 -2.57 14.38
CA PHE A 41 11.31 -1.85 14.23
C PHE A 41 11.54 -0.34 14.35
N ASP A 42 12.19 0.22 13.34
CA ASP A 42 12.43 1.64 13.26
C ASP A 42 11.18 2.38 12.77
N VAL A 43 10.99 3.62 13.25
CA VAL A 43 9.87 4.47 12.82
C VAL A 43 10.09 4.88 11.36
N ALA A 44 9.36 4.26 10.44
CA ALA A 44 9.45 4.53 9.02
C ALA A 44 8.54 5.69 8.58
N ALA A 45 7.34 5.78 9.14
CA ALA A 45 6.34 6.81 8.85
C ALA A 45 5.22 6.76 9.89
N TYR A 46 4.15 7.51 9.68
CA TYR A 46 2.97 7.54 10.56
C TYR A 46 1.70 7.14 9.80
N GLY A 47 0.79 6.49 10.53
CA GLY A 47 -0.54 6.15 10.01
C GLY A 47 -0.54 4.91 9.12
N CYS A 48 -1.35 4.94 8.08
CA CYS A 48 -1.56 3.80 7.18
C CYS A 48 -0.37 3.64 6.22
N THR A 49 0.70 3.04 6.68
CA THR A 49 1.96 2.87 5.93
C THR A 49 2.15 1.43 5.50
N THR A 50 2.39 0.52 6.43
CA THR A 50 2.66 -0.90 6.11
C THR A 50 1.44 -1.57 5.45
N CYS A 51 0.25 -1.32 5.98
CA CYS A 51 -1.00 -1.91 5.50
C CYS A 51 -1.33 -1.61 4.03
N ILE A 52 -0.73 -0.58 3.43
CA ILE A 52 -0.94 -0.18 2.02
C ILE A 52 0.33 -0.28 1.17
N GLY A 53 1.35 -0.97 1.65
CA GLY A 53 2.58 -1.18 0.88
C GLY A 53 3.51 0.04 0.81
N ASN A 54 3.38 1.00 1.73
CA ASN A 54 4.21 2.20 1.78
C ASN A 54 5.39 2.10 2.78
N ALA A 55 5.62 0.92 3.35
CA ALA A 55 6.77 0.69 4.24
C ALA A 55 8.11 0.50 3.49
N GLY A 56 8.13 0.77 2.19
CA GLY A 56 9.28 0.62 1.31
C GLY A 56 9.41 -0.78 0.72
N ASP A 57 10.20 -0.88 -0.34
CA ASP A 57 10.47 -2.13 -1.06
C ASP A 57 11.33 -3.10 -0.23
N LEU A 58 11.38 -4.33 -0.65
CA LEU A 58 12.40 -5.29 -0.21
C LEU A 58 13.75 -4.93 -0.82
N THR A 59 14.83 -5.44 -0.25
CA THR A 59 16.15 -5.29 -0.89
C THR A 59 16.17 -6.00 -2.25
N PRO A 60 16.97 -5.53 -3.22
CA PRO A 60 17.08 -6.18 -4.52
C PRO A 60 17.35 -7.69 -4.40
N ASP A 61 18.28 -8.09 -3.56
CA ASP A 61 18.65 -9.50 -3.34
C ASP A 61 17.46 -10.33 -2.85
N LEU A 62 16.63 -9.79 -1.93
CA LEU A 62 15.44 -10.48 -1.46
C LEU A 62 14.37 -10.57 -2.55
N ASN A 63 14.15 -9.50 -3.32
CA ASN A 63 13.24 -9.53 -4.45
C ASN A 63 13.65 -10.59 -5.48
N ASP A 64 14.93 -10.62 -5.84
CA ASP A 64 15.47 -11.56 -6.82
C ASP A 64 15.34 -13.02 -6.34
N VAL A 65 15.67 -13.30 -5.08
CA VAL A 65 15.52 -14.64 -4.52
C VAL A 65 14.06 -15.10 -4.49
N ILE A 66 13.14 -14.21 -4.09
CA ILE A 66 11.70 -14.53 -4.02
C ILE A 66 11.14 -14.82 -5.41
N THR A 67 11.44 -13.96 -6.38
CA THR A 67 10.88 -14.07 -7.74
C THR A 67 11.51 -15.20 -8.55
N SER A 68 12.82 -15.39 -8.46
CA SER A 68 13.54 -16.42 -9.22
C SER A 68 13.21 -17.84 -8.74
N ASN A 69 12.82 -18.02 -7.47
CA ASN A 69 12.51 -19.32 -6.90
C ASN A 69 11.02 -19.50 -6.61
N ASP A 70 10.17 -18.56 -7.02
CA ASP A 70 8.72 -18.54 -6.77
C ASP A 70 8.34 -18.78 -5.28
N LEU A 71 9.09 -18.19 -4.37
CA LEU A 71 8.92 -18.43 -2.94
C LEU A 71 7.60 -17.85 -2.43
N VAL A 72 6.95 -18.62 -1.55
CA VAL A 72 5.79 -18.12 -0.78
C VAL A 72 6.31 -17.41 0.47
N CYS A 73 6.41 -16.10 0.39
CA CYS A 73 6.75 -15.26 1.52
C CYS A 73 5.48 -14.68 2.17
N SER A 74 5.58 -14.40 3.47
CA SER A 74 4.46 -13.90 4.26
C SER A 74 4.78 -12.58 4.94
N ALA A 75 3.74 -11.79 5.24
CA ALA A 75 3.81 -10.64 6.12
C ALA A 75 2.87 -10.83 7.32
N VAL A 76 3.34 -10.43 8.51
CA VAL A 76 2.52 -10.32 9.71
C VAL A 76 2.50 -8.85 10.11
N LEU A 77 1.31 -8.26 10.17
CA LEU A 77 1.18 -6.83 10.41
C LEU A 77 -0.01 -6.49 11.31
N SER A 78 0.14 -5.42 12.07
CA SER A 78 -0.98 -4.77 12.74
C SER A 78 -1.57 -3.73 11.81
N GLY A 79 -2.62 -4.12 11.11
CA GLY A 79 -3.30 -3.30 10.12
C GLY A 79 -4.76 -3.72 10.01
N ASN A 80 -5.48 -3.21 9.00
CA ASN A 80 -6.90 -3.53 8.79
C ASN A 80 -7.17 -4.30 7.50
N ARG A 81 -6.14 -4.57 6.71
CA ARG A 81 -6.24 -5.27 5.41
C ARG A 81 -5.03 -6.16 5.19
N ASN A 82 -5.26 -7.33 4.64
CA ASN A 82 -4.24 -8.34 4.38
C ASN A 82 -4.39 -9.02 3.01
N PHE A 83 -4.92 -8.29 2.03
CA PHE A 83 -5.05 -8.83 0.67
C PHE A 83 -3.69 -9.16 0.06
N GLU A 84 -3.66 -10.20 -0.74
CA GLU A 84 -2.48 -10.59 -1.50
C GLU A 84 -1.97 -9.42 -2.35
N ALA A 85 -0.65 -9.29 -2.44
CA ALA A 85 0.06 -8.22 -3.15
C ALA A 85 -0.17 -6.79 -2.63
N ARG A 86 -0.97 -6.59 -1.56
CA ARG A 86 -1.23 -5.26 -1.01
C ARG A 86 -0.05 -4.71 -0.20
N ILE A 87 0.54 -5.55 0.66
CA ILE A 87 1.67 -5.15 1.52
C ILE A 87 2.93 -5.01 0.66
N HIS A 88 3.14 -5.95 -0.25
CA HIS A 88 4.20 -5.94 -1.23
C HIS A 88 3.83 -6.87 -2.41
N PRO A 89 4.12 -6.50 -3.67
CA PRO A 89 3.72 -7.31 -4.83
C PRO A 89 4.20 -8.78 -4.79
N ASN A 90 5.37 -9.02 -4.18
CA ASN A 90 5.98 -10.34 -4.10
C ASN A 90 5.57 -11.13 -2.84
N ILE A 91 4.67 -10.61 -1.99
CA ILE A 91 4.21 -11.29 -0.78
C ILE A 91 2.83 -11.90 -1.04
N LYS A 92 2.74 -13.23 -0.92
CA LYS A 92 1.55 -14.01 -1.27
C LYS A 92 0.64 -14.26 -0.06
N ALA A 93 1.17 -14.31 1.15
CA ALA A 93 0.41 -14.59 2.37
C ALA A 93 0.53 -13.46 3.38
N ASN A 94 -0.61 -12.88 3.80
CA ASN A 94 -0.62 -11.76 4.72
C ASN A 94 -1.52 -12.04 5.92
N PHE A 95 -1.02 -11.79 7.13
CA PHE A 95 -1.70 -12.09 8.38
C PHE A 95 -1.87 -10.82 9.20
N LEU A 96 -3.10 -10.57 9.68
CA LEU A 96 -3.38 -9.51 10.64
C LEU A 96 -3.16 -10.02 12.05
N ALA A 97 -2.41 -9.27 12.83
CA ALA A 97 -2.11 -9.61 14.22
C ALA A 97 -2.03 -8.36 15.10
N SER A 98 -2.16 -8.53 16.41
CA SER A 98 -1.90 -7.45 17.35
C SER A 98 -0.42 -7.05 17.34
N PRO A 99 -0.05 -5.80 17.70
CA PRO A 99 1.35 -5.39 17.74
C PRO A 99 2.28 -6.34 18.52
N PRO A 100 1.89 -6.85 19.71
CA PRO A 100 2.71 -7.84 20.43
C PRO A 100 2.95 -9.12 19.64
N LEU A 101 1.93 -9.63 18.94
CA LEU A 101 2.08 -10.84 18.11
C LEU A 101 2.95 -10.58 16.88
N VAL A 102 2.90 -9.40 16.28
CA VAL A 102 3.82 -9.01 15.19
C VAL A 102 5.26 -9.13 15.64
N VAL A 103 5.58 -8.62 16.84
CA VAL A 103 6.92 -8.74 17.45
C VAL A 103 7.28 -10.19 17.74
N ALA A 104 6.35 -10.98 18.29
CA ALA A 104 6.57 -12.39 18.58
C ALA A 104 6.89 -13.20 17.31
N TYR A 105 6.15 -13.03 16.23
CA TYR A 105 6.41 -13.69 14.96
C TYR A 105 7.70 -13.20 14.28
N ALA A 106 8.05 -11.94 14.42
CA ALA A 106 9.36 -11.44 13.96
C ALA A 106 10.52 -12.12 14.69
N LEU A 107 10.38 -12.36 15.99
CA LEU A 107 11.36 -13.11 16.79
C LEU A 107 11.38 -14.60 16.44
N ALA A 108 10.23 -15.20 16.16
CA ALA A 108 10.11 -16.59 15.74
C ALA A 108 10.72 -16.82 14.35
N GLY A 109 10.64 -15.81 13.47
CA GLY A 109 11.23 -15.84 12.13
C GLY A 109 10.42 -16.65 11.11
N THR A 110 9.26 -17.15 11.48
CA THR A 110 8.36 -17.95 10.63
C THR A 110 6.93 -17.86 11.11
N VAL A 111 5.97 -17.96 10.20
CA VAL A 111 4.52 -18.05 10.50
C VAL A 111 4.03 -19.49 10.62
N THR A 112 4.86 -20.48 10.28
CA THR A 112 4.48 -21.90 10.32
C THR A 112 4.60 -22.50 11.72
N ARG A 113 5.13 -21.74 12.68
CA ARG A 113 5.25 -22.15 14.07
C ARG A 113 3.99 -21.79 14.86
N ASP A 114 3.43 -22.75 15.55
CA ASP A 114 2.33 -22.52 16.48
C ASP A 114 2.89 -22.00 17.81
N LEU A 115 2.81 -20.70 18.03
CA LEU A 115 3.35 -20.06 19.26
C LEU A 115 2.59 -20.43 20.54
N MET A 116 1.47 -21.13 20.45
CA MET A 116 0.76 -21.66 21.63
C MET A 116 1.36 -22.96 22.13
N THR A 117 1.98 -23.74 21.25
CA THR A 117 2.49 -25.08 21.53
C THR A 117 3.99 -25.24 21.25
N GLU A 118 4.60 -24.25 20.63
CA GLU A 118 6.01 -24.24 20.28
C GLU A 118 6.70 -22.97 20.82
N PRO A 119 8.00 -23.04 21.15
CA PRO A 119 8.72 -21.88 21.66
C PRO A 119 8.88 -20.81 20.56
N VAL A 120 8.75 -19.55 20.95
CA VAL A 120 9.08 -18.39 20.10
C VAL A 120 10.54 -18.45 19.63
N GLY A 121 11.39 -19.06 20.45
CA GLY A 121 12.77 -19.32 20.10
C GLY A 121 13.61 -19.72 21.31
N ARG A 122 14.95 -19.79 21.17
CA ARG A 122 15.85 -20.26 22.21
C ARG A 122 16.73 -19.14 22.74
N GLY A 123 16.74 -18.94 24.03
CA GLY A 123 17.61 -18.03 24.76
C GLY A 123 18.82 -18.72 25.37
N LYS A 124 19.62 -17.98 26.16
CA LYS A 124 20.79 -18.53 26.87
C LYS A 124 20.41 -19.60 27.88
N ASN A 125 19.23 -19.48 28.47
CA ASN A 125 18.76 -20.35 29.58
C ASN A 125 17.72 -21.39 29.11
N GLY A 126 17.56 -21.62 27.83
CA GLY A 126 16.59 -22.57 27.29
C GLY A 126 15.60 -21.97 26.33
N ASP A 127 14.52 -22.68 26.08
CA ASP A 127 13.45 -22.25 25.19
C ASP A 127 12.65 -21.10 25.83
N ILE A 128 12.16 -20.19 24.95
CA ILE A 128 11.36 -19.03 25.34
C ILE A 128 10.00 -19.18 24.70
N TRP A 129 8.98 -19.19 25.51
CA TRP A 129 7.59 -19.37 25.13
C TRP A 129 6.88 -18.02 24.98
N LEU A 130 5.74 -18.01 24.32
CA LEU A 130 4.93 -16.81 24.15
C LEU A 130 4.56 -16.20 25.52
N GLY A 131 4.20 -17.03 26.51
CA GLY A 131 3.88 -16.58 27.86
C GLY A 131 5.04 -15.88 28.58
N ASP A 132 6.30 -16.21 28.24
CA ASP A 132 7.47 -15.56 28.85
C ASP A 132 7.69 -14.13 28.34
N ILE A 133 7.15 -13.78 27.19
CA ILE A 133 7.30 -12.47 26.56
C ILE A 133 5.99 -11.68 26.51
N TRP A 134 4.86 -12.30 26.86
CA TRP A 134 3.56 -11.64 26.87
C TRP A 134 3.41 -10.74 28.10
N PRO A 135 3.00 -9.48 27.92
CA PRO A 135 2.84 -8.58 29.05
C PRO A 135 1.66 -9.01 29.94
N THR A 136 1.82 -8.86 31.28
CA THR A 136 0.72 -9.04 32.21
C THR A 136 -0.25 -7.86 32.14
N THR A 137 -1.47 -8.07 32.66
CA THR A 137 -2.47 -6.99 32.76
C THR A 137 -1.95 -5.83 33.61
N GLU A 138 -1.28 -6.14 34.72
CA GLU A 138 -0.71 -5.14 35.63
C GLU A 138 0.41 -4.32 34.96
N GLU A 139 1.27 -4.97 34.16
CA GLU A 139 2.29 -4.26 33.37
C GLU A 139 1.64 -3.30 32.38
N VAL A 140 0.61 -3.74 31.62
CA VAL A 140 -0.12 -2.90 30.68
C VAL A 140 -0.79 -1.73 31.40
N GLU A 141 -1.53 -1.97 32.51
CA GLU A 141 -2.20 -0.93 33.29
C GLU A 141 -1.23 0.12 33.82
N SER A 142 -0.05 -0.32 34.30
CA SER A 142 0.99 0.59 34.79
C SER A 142 1.48 1.58 33.75
N LEU A 143 1.40 1.22 32.45
CA LEU A 143 1.86 2.02 31.33
C LEU A 143 0.74 2.85 30.66
N LEU A 144 -0.53 2.50 30.88
CA LEU A 144 -1.67 3.21 30.26
C LEU A 144 -1.69 4.72 30.55
N LYS A 145 -1.23 5.13 31.72
CA LYS A 145 -1.13 6.55 32.09
C LYS A 145 -0.32 7.39 31.11
N TYR A 146 0.67 6.81 30.43
CA TYR A 146 1.47 7.51 29.42
C TYR A 146 0.73 7.66 28.09
N ALA A 147 -0.14 6.72 27.74
CA ALA A 147 -0.94 6.78 26.53
C ALA A 147 -2.16 7.70 26.68
N LEU A 148 -2.68 7.85 27.91
CA LEU A 148 -3.85 8.66 28.21
C LEU A 148 -3.51 10.09 28.71
N ASP A 149 -2.26 10.54 28.55
CA ASP A 149 -1.82 11.87 28.98
C ASP A 149 -2.27 12.96 27.98
N PRO A 150 -3.25 13.84 28.34
CA PRO A 150 -3.67 14.94 27.45
C PRO A 150 -2.54 15.90 27.07
N LYS A 151 -1.54 16.07 27.94
CA LYS A 151 -0.39 16.96 27.68
C LYS A 151 0.45 16.48 26.51
N ALA A 152 0.44 15.17 26.22
CA ALA A 152 1.10 14.62 25.04
C ALA A 152 0.48 15.17 23.74
N PHE A 153 -0.84 15.31 23.72
CA PHE A 153 -1.56 15.91 22.58
C PHE A 153 -1.27 17.41 22.46
N GLU A 154 -1.31 18.14 23.56
CA GLU A 154 -0.98 19.56 23.57
C GLU A 154 0.44 19.84 23.11
N ALA A 155 1.42 19.05 23.59
CA ALA A 155 2.81 19.17 23.21
C ALA A 155 3.04 18.88 21.71
N ASN A 156 2.35 17.89 21.15
CA ASN A 156 2.52 17.49 19.75
C ASN A 156 1.74 18.36 18.75
N TYR A 157 0.57 18.86 19.14
CA TYR A 157 -0.34 19.54 18.22
C TYR A 157 -0.66 20.99 18.57
N GLY A 158 -0.44 21.41 19.80
CA GLY A 158 -0.73 22.78 20.26
C GLY A 158 0.06 23.85 19.51
N GLN A 159 1.25 23.53 19.02
CA GLN A 159 2.12 24.46 18.32
C GLN A 159 1.98 24.44 16.79
N VAL A 160 1.11 23.60 16.23
CA VAL A 160 0.98 23.44 14.75
C VAL A 160 0.68 24.76 14.05
N LYS A 161 -0.09 25.64 14.67
CA LYS A 161 -0.43 26.98 14.11
C LYS A 161 0.67 28.01 14.36
N SER A 162 1.33 28.00 15.52
CA SER A 162 2.30 29.02 15.94
C SER A 162 3.72 28.70 15.51
N ASN A 163 4.05 27.42 15.34
CA ASN A 163 5.36 26.95 14.90
C ASN A 163 5.21 25.71 14.01
N PRO A 164 4.75 25.89 12.76
CA PRO A 164 4.52 24.78 11.84
C PRO A 164 5.80 24.12 11.34
N GLY A 165 6.95 24.73 11.56
CA GLY A 165 8.27 24.26 11.16
C GLY A 165 8.71 24.78 9.79
N LYS A 166 10.03 24.78 9.59
CA LYS A 166 10.70 25.37 8.42
C LYS A 166 10.19 24.87 7.07
N LEU A 167 9.80 23.60 6.98
CA LEU A 167 9.29 23.05 5.72
C LEU A 167 7.97 23.70 5.33
N TRP A 168 7.09 23.94 6.31
CA TRP A 168 5.81 24.63 6.08
C TRP A 168 6.03 26.13 5.80
N GLU A 169 6.93 26.78 6.53
CA GLU A 169 7.24 28.20 6.36
C GLU A 169 7.82 28.52 4.97
N ASN A 170 8.52 27.53 4.37
CA ASN A 170 9.08 27.67 3.02
C ASN A 170 8.05 27.51 1.90
N ILE A 171 6.83 27.06 2.20
CA ILE A 171 5.77 26.92 1.21
C ILE A 171 5.23 28.33 0.87
N LYS A 172 5.43 28.74 -0.37
CA LYS A 172 4.82 29.96 -0.88
C LYS A 172 3.33 29.71 -1.12
N GLY A 173 2.49 30.29 -0.29
CA GLY A 173 1.04 30.25 -0.49
C GLY A 173 0.63 30.99 -1.77
N VAL A 174 -0.42 30.51 -2.43
CA VAL A 174 -1.05 31.22 -3.55
C VAL A 174 -2.24 32.01 -2.96
N ASN A 175 -2.31 33.29 -3.27
CA ASN A 175 -3.42 34.15 -2.90
C ASN A 175 -4.29 34.39 -4.14
N GLY A 176 -5.62 34.32 -4.01
CA GLY A 176 -6.58 34.54 -5.08
C GLY A 176 -7.83 33.68 -4.93
N ASP A 177 -8.82 33.95 -5.75
CA ASP A 177 -10.09 33.21 -5.76
C ASP A 177 -9.96 31.86 -6.50
N THR A 178 -8.92 31.69 -7.30
CA THR A 178 -8.62 30.48 -8.05
C THR A 178 -7.23 29.98 -7.74
N TYR A 179 -7.07 28.66 -7.66
CA TYR A 179 -5.78 28.01 -7.47
C TYR A 179 -5.04 27.90 -8.82
N ASN A 180 -3.83 28.41 -8.88
CA ASN A 180 -2.97 28.24 -10.03
C ASN A 180 -2.16 26.93 -9.86
N TRP A 181 -2.52 25.89 -10.60
CA TRP A 181 -1.89 24.58 -10.48
C TRP A 181 -0.44 24.63 -10.95
N PRO A 182 0.53 24.30 -10.08
CA PRO A 182 1.93 24.18 -10.50
C PRO A 182 2.13 22.94 -11.37
N ASP A 183 3.14 22.98 -12.22
CA ASP A 183 3.62 21.78 -12.90
C ASP A 183 4.25 20.83 -11.86
N SER A 184 3.62 19.68 -11.67
CA SER A 184 3.99 18.71 -10.64
C SER A 184 3.68 17.28 -11.06
N THR A 185 4.64 16.38 -10.85
CA THR A 185 4.43 14.94 -11.06
C THR A 185 3.75 14.24 -9.87
N TYR A 186 3.44 14.97 -8.80
CA TYR A 186 2.74 14.45 -7.60
C TYR A 186 1.28 14.85 -7.52
N ILE A 187 0.95 16.08 -7.92
CA ILE A 187 -0.39 16.62 -7.85
C ILE A 187 -0.67 17.30 -9.19
N ALA A 188 -1.72 16.86 -9.88
CA ALA A 188 -2.14 17.44 -11.15
C ALA A 188 -3.56 17.97 -11.06
N GLU A 189 -3.85 19.00 -11.83
CA GLU A 189 -5.22 19.49 -12.00
C GLU A 189 -6.11 18.37 -12.54
N PRO A 190 -7.20 18.00 -11.85
CA PRO A 190 -8.07 16.93 -12.31
C PRO A 190 -8.94 17.38 -13.50
N PRO A 191 -9.15 16.51 -14.50
CA PRO A 191 -9.88 16.89 -15.73
C PRO A 191 -11.41 16.93 -15.54
N PHE A 192 -11.93 16.75 -14.32
CA PHE A 192 -13.35 16.61 -14.05
C PHE A 192 -14.17 17.87 -14.39
N PHE A 193 -13.52 19.01 -14.43
CA PHE A 193 -14.17 20.30 -14.73
C PHE A 193 -13.86 20.81 -16.13
N ASP A 194 -13.17 20.04 -16.96
CA ASP A 194 -12.92 20.39 -18.35
C ASP A 194 -14.24 20.51 -19.11
N GLY A 195 -14.50 21.70 -19.68
CA GLY A 195 -15.76 21.97 -20.35
C GLY A 195 -16.99 22.07 -19.44
N PHE A 196 -16.78 22.17 -18.11
CA PHE A 196 -17.87 22.31 -17.14
C PHE A 196 -18.64 23.61 -17.37
N GLY A 197 -19.97 23.54 -17.37
CA GLY A 197 -20.86 24.68 -17.55
C GLY A 197 -22.08 24.59 -16.63
N MET A 198 -22.83 25.69 -16.57
CA MET A 198 -24.04 25.78 -15.75
C MET A 198 -25.22 24.95 -16.30
N THR A 199 -25.16 24.53 -17.54
CA THR A 199 -26.20 23.68 -18.16
C THR A 199 -25.74 22.24 -18.19
N PRO A 200 -26.49 21.29 -17.63
CA PRO A 200 -26.16 19.88 -17.70
C PRO A 200 -26.07 19.41 -19.16
N GLY A 201 -25.04 18.63 -19.48
CA GLY A 201 -24.91 17.99 -20.78
C GLY A 201 -26.00 16.95 -21.03
N ALA A 202 -26.28 16.64 -22.29
CA ALA A 202 -27.16 15.53 -22.64
C ALA A 202 -26.54 14.19 -22.21
N MET A 203 -27.36 13.25 -21.74
CA MET A 203 -26.87 11.88 -21.48
C MET A 203 -26.38 11.24 -22.76
N PRO A 204 -25.12 10.82 -22.85
CA PRO A 204 -24.61 10.18 -24.07
C PRO A 204 -25.27 8.81 -24.26
N THR A 205 -25.61 8.49 -25.50
CA THR A 205 -26.03 7.14 -25.85
C THR A 205 -24.78 6.29 -26.13
N VAL A 206 -24.57 5.28 -25.30
CA VAL A 206 -23.45 4.34 -25.52
C VAL A 206 -23.81 3.38 -26.64
N LYS A 207 -23.08 3.44 -27.76
CA LYS A 207 -23.24 2.55 -28.91
C LYS A 207 -21.91 1.93 -29.29
N ASN A 208 -21.96 0.67 -29.75
CA ASN A 208 -20.77 -0.06 -30.24
C ASN A 208 -19.60 -0.12 -29.22
N ALA A 209 -19.89 -0.10 -27.95
CA ALA A 209 -18.89 -0.20 -26.90
C ALA A 209 -18.12 -1.53 -26.99
N ARG A 210 -16.86 -1.50 -26.59
CA ARG A 210 -16.00 -2.69 -26.48
C ARG A 210 -15.75 -3.03 -25.01
N ALA A 211 -15.70 -4.31 -24.71
CA ALA A 211 -15.27 -4.75 -23.38
C ALA A 211 -13.78 -4.43 -23.19
N LEU A 212 -13.48 -3.69 -22.14
CA LEU A 212 -12.12 -3.41 -21.71
C LEU A 212 -11.63 -4.45 -20.71
N GLY A 213 -12.54 -4.98 -19.91
CA GLY A 213 -12.28 -6.04 -18.94
C GLY A 213 -13.55 -6.80 -18.59
N VAL A 214 -13.39 -8.09 -18.35
CA VAL A 214 -14.41 -8.98 -17.80
C VAL A 214 -13.81 -9.65 -16.59
N PHE A 215 -14.28 -9.29 -15.41
CA PHE A 215 -13.74 -9.77 -14.15
C PHE A 215 -14.77 -10.65 -13.43
N GLY A 216 -14.29 -11.57 -12.61
CA GLY A 216 -15.13 -12.38 -11.73
C GLY A 216 -15.58 -11.62 -10.48
N ASP A 217 -15.98 -12.39 -9.49
CA ASP A 217 -16.45 -11.89 -8.20
C ASP A 217 -15.32 -11.34 -7.32
N SER A 218 -15.69 -10.57 -6.31
CA SER A 218 -14.79 -10.07 -5.26
C SER A 218 -13.61 -9.23 -5.77
N VAL A 219 -13.80 -8.51 -6.87
CA VAL A 219 -12.83 -7.50 -7.34
C VAL A 219 -12.94 -6.27 -6.46
N THR A 220 -12.02 -6.15 -5.51
CA THR A 220 -12.02 -5.06 -4.54
C THR A 220 -11.40 -3.79 -5.09
N THR A 221 -11.50 -2.70 -4.35
CA THR A 221 -10.82 -1.44 -4.69
C THR A 221 -9.31 -1.58 -4.81
N ASP A 222 -8.69 -2.57 -4.15
CA ASP A 222 -7.25 -2.83 -4.28
C ASP A 222 -6.86 -3.48 -5.62
N HIS A 223 -7.80 -4.12 -6.30
CA HIS A 223 -7.60 -4.61 -7.67
C HIS A 223 -7.79 -3.50 -8.70
N ILE A 224 -8.70 -2.57 -8.42
CA ILE A 224 -9.11 -1.50 -9.35
C ILE A 224 -8.13 -0.34 -9.30
N SER A 225 -7.85 0.19 -8.11
CA SER A 225 -6.97 1.34 -7.91
C SER A 225 -5.54 0.87 -7.57
N PRO A 226 -4.52 1.42 -8.21
CA PRO A 226 -3.16 0.97 -8.00
C PRO A 226 -2.63 1.38 -6.62
N ALA A 227 -1.82 0.50 -6.03
CA ALA A 227 -1.06 0.76 -4.81
C ALA A 227 0.36 0.19 -4.93
N GLY A 228 1.22 0.52 -3.96
CA GLY A 228 2.60 0.03 -3.93
C GLY A 228 3.52 0.67 -4.97
N SER A 229 4.61 -0.01 -5.26
CA SER A 229 5.70 0.50 -6.11
C SER A 229 5.31 0.58 -7.58
N ILE A 230 5.80 1.61 -8.28
CA ILE A 230 5.60 1.81 -9.71
C ILE A 230 6.72 1.08 -10.46
N LYS A 231 6.35 0.10 -11.31
CA LYS A 231 7.32 -0.61 -12.16
C LYS A 231 7.79 0.32 -13.29
N GLU A 232 9.07 0.28 -13.59
CA GLU A 232 9.68 1.12 -14.62
C GLU A 232 9.14 0.88 -16.02
N THR A 233 8.77 -0.37 -16.32
CA THR A 233 8.21 -0.80 -17.59
C THR A 233 6.71 -0.54 -17.73
N SER A 234 6.04 -0.20 -16.62
CA SER A 234 4.61 0.08 -16.63
C SER A 234 4.28 1.39 -17.37
N PRO A 235 3.03 1.59 -17.83
CA PRO A 235 2.61 2.87 -18.41
C PRO A 235 2.90 4.07 -17.51
N ALA A 236 2.69 3.94 -16.19
CA ALA A 236 3.01 4.99 -15.21
C ALA A 236 4.52 5.23 -15.10
N GLY A 237 5.34 4.18 -15.11
CA GLY A 237 6.80 4.31 -15.07
C GLY A 237 7.37 4.97 -16.31
N LYS A 238 6.83 4.65 -17.49
CA LYS A 238 7.20 5.30 -18.75
C LYS A 238 6.86 6.79 -18.72
N TRP A 239 5.65 7.13 -18.28
CA TRP A 239 5.21 8.52 -18.14
C TRP A 239 6.13 9.33 -17.20
N LEU A 240 6.50 8.75 -16.05
CA LEU A 240 7.42 9.40 -15.10
C LEU A 240 8.79 9.67 -15.74
N LYS A 241 9.33 8.73 -16.50
CA LYS A 241 10.60 8.94 -17.23
C LYS A 241 10.51 10.04 -18.26
N GLU A 242 9.42 10.09 -19.02
CA GLU A 242 9.14 11.14 -20.01
C GLU A 242 9.05 12.53 -19.36
N HIS A 243 8.66 12.58 -18.08
CA HIS A 243 8.63 13.80 -17.27
C HIS A 243 9.92 14.01 -16.43
N GLY A 244 11.00 13.33 -16.77
CA GLY A 244 12.32 13.52 -16.17
C GLY A 244 12.50 12.96 -14.76
N VAL A 245 11.56 12.13 -14.27
CA VAL A 245 11.67 11.50 -12.95
C VAL A 245 12.54 10.24 -13.04
N MET A 246 13.61 10.22 -12.25
CA MET A 246 14.49 9.05 -12.18
C MET A 246 13.83 7.90 -11.40
N LYS A 247 14.21 6.64 -11.71
CA LYS A 247 13.64 5.44 -11.05
C LYS A 247 13.73 5.50 -9.53
N ALA A 248 14.82 6.04 -8.99
CA ALA A 248 15.01 6.20 -7.55
C ALA A 248 13.96 7.10 -6.89
N ASP A 249 13.36 8.03 -7.67
CA ASP A 249 12.40 9.03 -7.22
C ASP A 249 10.95 8.68 -7.61
N PHE A 250 10.72 7.49 -8.15
CA PHE A 250 9.36 7.08 -8.56
C PHE A 250 8.40 7.05 -7.39
N ASN A 251 8.86 6.66 -6.21
CA ASN A 251 8.03 6.40 -5.06
C ASN A 251 6.92 5.36 -5.37
N SER A 252 5.75 5.55 -4.81
CA SER A 252 4.62 4.64 -4.98
C SER A 252 3.42 5.33 -5.61
N TYR A 253 2.47 4.55 -6.11
CA TYR A 253 1.16 5.04 -6.52
C TYR A 253 0.46 5.79 -5.38
N GLY A 254 0.56 5.28 -4.14
CA GLY A 254 0.00 5.94 -2.97
C GLY A 254 0.57 7.34 -2.73
N SER A 255 1.86 7.55 -2.95
CA SER A 255 2.51 8.87 -2.81
C SER A 255 2.08 9.85 -3.92
N ARG A 256 1.69 9.33 -5.09
CA ARG A 256 1.30 10.12 -6.27
C ARG A 256 -0.21 10.10 -6.55
N ARG A 257 -1.01 9.67 -5.58
CA ARG A 257 -2.47 9.53 -5.74
C ARG A 257 -3.20 10.84 -6.07
N GLY A 258 -2.58 11.98 -5.86
CA GLY A 258 -3.08 13.30 -6.28
C GLY A 258 -2.82 13.62 -7.75
N ASN A 259 -2.18 12.71 -8.50
CA ASN A 259 -1.94 12.87 -9.93
C ASN A 259 -2.70 11.80 -10.72
N HIS A 260 -3.80 12.22 -11.36
CA HIS A 260 -4.64 11.32 -12.15
C HIS A 260 -3.89 10.67 -13.31
N GLU A 261 -2.89 11.35 -13.90
CA GLU A 261 -2.06 10.82 -14.97
C GLU A 261 -1.30 9.55 -14.54
N ILE A 262 -0.84 9.52 -13.29
CA ILE A 262 -0.19 8.34 -12.72
C ILE A 262 -1.23 7.27 -12.37
N MET A 263 -2.32 7.68 -11.71
CA MET A 263 -3.31 6.73 -11.18
C MET A 263 -4.05 6.00 -12.29
N MET A 264 -4.49 6.70 -13.35
CA MET A 264 -5.20 6.03 -14.46
C MET A 264 -4.31 5.04 -15.23
N ARG A 265 -3.00 5.28 -15.26
CA ARG A 265 -2.03 4.36 -15.88
C ARG A 265 -1.79 3.09 -15.07
N GLY A 266 -2.27 3.07 -13.83
CA GLY A 266 -2.23 1.91 -12.95
C GLY A 266 -3.61 1.29 -12.67
N THR A 267 -4.69 1.85 -13.23
CA THR A 267 -6.03 1.27 -13.04
C THR A 267 -6.07 -0.15 -13.58
N PHE A 268 -6.55 -1.09 -12.75
CA PHE A 268 -6.53 -2.54 -13.00
C PHE A 268 -5.15 -3.16 -13.19
N ALA A 269 -4.07 -2.48 -12.85
CA ALA A 269 -2.70 -3.01 -12.97
C ALA A 269 -2.28 -3.89 -11.80
N ASN A 270 -3.22 -4.34 -10.96
CA ASN A 270 -2.94 -5.28 -9.88
C ASN A 270 -2.36 -6.59 -10.44
N VAL A 271 -1.30 -7.10 -9.80
CA VAL A 271 -0.58 -8.30 -10.27
C VAL A 271 -1.37 -9.60 -10.13
N ARG A 272 -2.50 -9.59 -9.41
CA ARG A 272 -3.36 -10.76 -9.16
C ARG A 272 -4.71 -10.68 -9.85
N ILE A 273 -5.04 -9.57 -10.50
CA ILE A 273 -6.30 -9.45 -11.22
C ILE A 273 -6.30 -10.41 -12.41
N LYS A 274 -7.45 -11.04 -12.64
CA LYS A 274 -7.67 -11.98 -13.74
C LYS A 274 -8.72 -11.42 -14.69
N ASN A 275 -8.30 -11.05 -15.89
CA ASN A 275 -9.22 -10.64 -16.92
C ASN A 275 -9.67 -11.85 -17.72
N LEU A 276 -10.96 -12.20 -17.61
CA LEU A 276 -11.55 -13.37 -18.25
C LEU A 276 -11.61 -13.28 -19.79
N MET A 277 -11.33 -12.10 -20.36
CA MET A 277 -11.15 -11.95 -21.80
C MET A 277 -9.90 -12.68 -22.32
N ILE A 278 -8.89 -12.87 -21.47
CA ILE A 278 -7.68 -13.62 -21.80
C ILE A 278 -7.98 -15.11 -21.61
N PRO A 279 -7.84 -15.96 -22.66
CA PRO A 279 -8.10 -17.37 -22.57
C PRO A 279 -7.27 -18.05 -21.46
N ALA A 280 -7.86 -19.08 -20.83
CA ALA A 280 -7.10 -19.92 -19.92
C ALA A 280 -6.04 -20.74 -20.69
N ALA A 281 -4.92 -21.03 -20.03
CA ALA A 281 -3.91 -21.94 -20.54
C ALA A 281 -4.45 -23.38 -20.62
N ALA A 282 -3.72 -24.27 -21.28
CA ALA A 282 -4.14 -25.66 -21.47
C ALA A 282 -4.31 -26.45 -20.16
N ASP A 283 -3.63 -26.04 -19.10
CA ASP A 283 -3.75 -26.61 -17.75
C ASP A 283 -4.90 -25.99 -16.92
N GLY A 284 -5.68 -25.08 -17.52
CA GLY A 284 -6.77 -24.37 -16.85
C GLY A 284 -6.33 -23.14 -16.05
N SER A 285 -5.03 -22.85 -15.95
CA SER A 285 -4.54 -21.63 -15.29
C SER A 285 -4.94 -20.38 -16.08
N ARG A 286 -5.13 -19.27 -15.36
CA ARG A 286 -5.46 -17.99 -15.97
C ARG A 286 -4.32 -17.00 -15.82
N PHE A 287 -4.15 -16.18 -16.83
CA PHE A 287 -3.22 -15.06 -16.77
C PHE A 287 -3.58 -14.13 -15.58
N GLU A 288 -2.58 -13.76 -14.81
CA GLU A 288 -2.66 -12.81 -13.71
C GLU A 288 -1.92 -11.52 -14.08
N GLY A 289 -2.57 -10.39 -13.91
CA GLY A 289 -2.01 -9.08 -14.21
C GLY A 289 -2.97 -8.16 -14.97
N GLY A 290 -2.59 -6.90 -15.07
CA GLY A 290 -3.40 -5.82 -15.63
C GLY A 290 -3.39 -5.76 -17.16
N GLU A 291 -3.69 -6.87 -17.83
CA GLU A 291 -3.73 -6.94 -19.30
C GLU A 291 -5.13 -7.30 -19.83
N THR A 292 -5.34 -7.02 -21.10
CA THR A 292 -6.57 -7.30 -21.82
C THR A 292 -6.28 -7.65 -23.28
N LEU A 293 -7.31 -8.12 -23.97
CA LEU A 293 -7.26 -8.29 -25.42
C LEU A 293 -7.93 -7.09 -26.10
N PHE A 294 -7.16 -6.34 -26.90
CA PHE A 294 -7.69 -5.26 -27.71
C PHE A 294 -8.50 -5.81 -28.90
N GLN A 295 -9.77 -5.40 -29.00
CA GLN A 295 -10.68 -5.87 -30.04
C GLN A 295 -10.75 -4.85 -31.21
N PRO A 296 -10.83 -5.30 -32.47
CA PRO A 296 -11.05 -6.69 -32.92
C PRO A 296 -9.76 -7.49 -33.16
N SER A 297 -8.56 -6.91 -33.01
CA SER A 297 -7.31 -7.58 -33.39
C SER A 297 -6.96 -8.79 -32.51
N GLY A 298 -7.44 -8.82 -31.27
CA GLY A 298 -7.06 -9.82 -30.29
C GLY A 298 -5.65 -9.63 -29.71
N GLU A 299 -5.01 -8.50 -29.95
CA GLU A 299 -3.69 -8.18 -29.41
C GLU A 299 -3.75 -8.04 -27.87
N GLN A 300 -2.89 -8.77 -27.17
CA GLN A 300 -2.78 -8.68 -25.72
C GLN A 300 -1.87 -7.51 -25.32
N MET A 301 -2.35 -6.65 -24.43
CA MET A 301 -1.62 -5.47 -23.97
C MET A 301 -2.13 -5.01 -22.62
N SER A 302 -1.46 -4.00 -22.02
CA SER A 302 -1.95 -3.41 -20.77
C SER A 302 -3.37 -2.83 -20.96
N ILE A 303 -4.19 -2.92 -19.90
CA ILE A 303 -5.55 -2.36 -19.91
C ILE A 303 -5.49 -0.87 -20.24
N TYR A 304 -4.49 -0.13 -19.73
CA TYR A 304 -4.30 1.28 -20.03
C TYR A 304 -4.05 1.51 -21.53
N ASP A 305 -3.11 0.78 -22.13
CA ASP A 305 -2.78 0.98 -23.57
C ASP A 305 -3.97 0.65 -24.47
N ALA A 306 -4.72 -0.40 -24.14
CA ALA A 306 -5.95 -0.74 -24.84
C ALA A 306 -7.02 0.36 -24.70
N ALA A 307 -7.21 0.89 -23.48
CA ALA A 307 -8.12 2.00 -23.23
C ALA A 307 -7.76 3.24 -24.08
N MET A 308 -6.48 3.59 -24.14
CA MET A 308 -6.02 4.74 -24.93
C MET A 308 -6.21 4.53 -26.44
N LYS A 309 -6.04 3.29 -26.95
CA LYS A 309 -6.38 2.96 -28.34
C LYS A 309 -7.87 3.15 -28.62
N TYR A 310 -8.76 2.74 -27.71
CA TYR A 310 -10.20 2.94 -27.84
C TYR A 310 -10.58 4.43 -27.77
N VAL A 311 -9.99 5.19 -26.85
CA VAL A 311 -10.19 6.65 -26.77
C VAL A 311 -9.81 7.32 -28.08
N ALA A 312 -8.62 6.99 -28.62
CA ALA A 312 -8.15 7.54 -29.90
C ALA A 312 -9.08 7.17 -31.09
N ALA A 313 -9.73 6.02 -31.02
CA ALA A 313 -10.71 5.57 -32.03
C ALA A 313 -12.14 6.10 -31.78
N GLY A 314 -12.36 6.88 -30.72
CA GLY A 314 -13.71 7.33 -30.31
C GLY A 314 -14.66 6.18 -29.94
N THR A 315 -14.12 5.04 -29.51
CA THR A 315 -14.90 3.84 -29.20
C THR A 315 -15.16 3.78 -27.69
N PRO A 316 -16.42 3.78 -27.23
CA PRO A 316 -16.73 3.62 -25.82
C PRO A 316 -16.28 2.27 -25.30
N THR A 317 -15.90 2.22 -24.02
CA THR A 317 -15.54 0.99 -23.36
C THR A 317 -16.48 0.65 -22.21
N VAL A 318 -16.60 -0.63 -21.90
CA VAL A 318 -17.36 -1.15 -20.75
C VAL A 318 -16.51 -2.15 -19.99
N VAL A 319 -16.74 -2.23 -18.68
CA VAL A 319 -16.12 -3.21 -17.80
C VAL A 319 -17.25 -4.03 -17.16
N PHE A 320 -17.10 -5.34 -17.15
CA PHE A 320 -18.01 -6.26 -16.48
C PHE A 320 -17.34 -6.78 -15.21
N GLY A 321 -17.98 -6.58 -14.07
CA GLY A 321 -17.60 -7.12 -12.77
C GLY A 321 -18.62 -8.12 -12.28
N GLY A 322 -18.21 -9.10 -11.48
CA GLY A 322 -19.08 -10.03 -10.80
C GLY A 322 -19.64 -9.47 -9.49
N GLU A 323 -20.03 -10.36 -8.58
CA GLU A 323 -20.53 -10.01 -7.26
C GLU A 323 -19.45 -9.28 -6.43
N GLU A 324 -19.87 -8.38 -5.54
CA GLU A 324 -19.01 -7.62 -4.63
C GLU A 324 -17.92 -6.74 -5.34
N TYR A 325 -18.18 -6.33 -6.59
CA TYR A 325 -17.26 -5.44 -7.30
C TYR A 325 -17.13 -4.09 -6.58
N GLY A 326 -15.88 -3.67 -6.39
CA GLY A 326 -15.56 -2.41 -5.72
C GLY A 326 -15.70 -2.43 -4.20
N THR A 327 -15.88 -3.62 -3.59
CA THR A 327 -15.99 -3.75 -2.14
C THR A 327 -14.72 -3.27 -1.46
N GLY A 328 -14.90 -2.48 -0.41
CA GLY A 328 -14.03 -2.39 0.74
C GLY A 328 -13.10 -1.29 0.82
N SER A 329 -12.20 -0.81 0.39
CA SER A 329 -11.05 -0.07 0.94
C SER A 329 -11.29 1.44 1.12
N SER A 330 -10.46 2.08 1.94
CA SER A 330 -10.33 3.54 2.03
C SER A 330 -9.72 4.19 0.77
N LEU A 331 -9.27 3.40 -0.21
CA LEU A 331 -8.83 3.94 -1.49
C LEU A 331 -10.05 4.43 -2.26
N SER A 332 -9.99 5.66 -2.70
CA SER A 332 -11.08 6.29 -3.43
C SER A 332 -11.20 5.68 -4.83
N LEU A 333 -12.43 5.33 -5.23
CA LEU A 333 -12.78 4.98 -6.61
C LEU A 333 -12.96 6.22 -7.51
N ILE A 334 -12.70 7.41 -6.96
CA ILE A 334 -12.93 8.69 -7.65
C ILE A 334 -12.06 8.85 -8.91
N HIS A 335 -11.03 8.05 -9.05
CA HIS A 335 -10.09 8.10 -10.18
C HIS A 335 -10.45 7.13 -11.34
N ILE A 336 -11.61 6.51 -11.27
CA ILE A 336 -12.05 5.54 -12.28
C ILE A 336 -12.93 6.21 -13.32
#